data_58d8ed57fd748e4fde38c190c5041dfa
#
_entry.id   58d8ed57fd748e4fde38c190c5041dfa
#
_cell.length_a   1.000
_cell.length_b   1.000
_cell.length_c   1.000
_cell.angle_alpha   90.00
_cell.angle_beta   90.00
_cell.angle_gamma   90.00
#
_symmetry.space_group_name_H-M   'P 1'
#
loop_
_entity.id
_entity.type
_entity.pdbx_description
1 polymer ?
#
loop_
_entity_poly.entity_id
_entity_poly.type
_entity_poly.pdbx_seq_one_letter_code
_entity_poly.pdbx_strand_id
1 'polypeptide(L)'
;MKTRRHPDGQELFFARSMILHAARAAGIAAIDTVYSDVDNTEGFEAEVRLIKQLGFDGKSVINPRQIPLVNTIYAPTEKEIQNAKEVIWGIREAEAKGSGVISVNGKMVDKPIVERAERVIALALAAKLITEEEI
;
A
#
# COMPACT_ATOMS: atom_id res chain seq x y z
N MET A 1 -12.38 24.18 -5.06
CA MET A 1 -12.88 24.53 -3.73
C MET A 1 -12.28 25.86 -3.29
N LYS A 2 -13.07 26.73 -2.69
CA LYS A 2 -12.57 28.03 -2.15
C LYS A 2 -12.24 27.88 -0.66
N THR A 3 -11.37 26.95 -0.30
CA THR A 3 -10.97 26.71 1.09
C THR A 3 -9.46 26.83 1.27
N ARG A 4 -9.00 27.07 2.49
CA ARG A 4 -7.58 27.04 2.83
C ARG A 4 -7.16 25.60 3.13
N ARG A 5 -5.90 25.29 2.89
CA ARG A 5 -5.29 24.04 3.30
C ARG A 5 -5.14 24.04 4.83
N HIS A 6 -5.53 22.95 5.45
CA HIS A 6 -5.37 22.68 6.86
C HIS A 6 -4.35 21.57 7.10
N PRO A 7 -3.65 21.58 8.25
CA PRO A 7 -2.63 20.57 8.53
C PRO A 7 -3.15 19.12 8.56
N ASP A 8 -4.42 18.93 8.92
CA ASP A 8 -5.10 17.62 8.97
C ASP A 8 -5.68 17.19 7.63
N GLY A 9 -5.71 18.08 6.62
CA GLY A 9 -6.16 17.78 5.28
C GLY A 9 -7.62 17.35 5.13
N GLN A 10 -8.48 17.62 6.13
CA GLN A 10 -9.89 17.19 6.11
C GLN A 10 -10.66 17.77 4.92
N GLU A 11 -10.33 18.99 4.49
CA GLU A 11 -10.93 19.61 3.31
C GLU A 11 -10.66 18.83 2.02
N LEU A 12 -9.65 17.96 2.00
CA LEU A 12 -9.31 17.14 0.84
C LEU A 12 -9.92 15.73 0.88
N PHE A 13 -10.48 15.32 2.02
CA PHE A 13 -10.91 13.93 2.24
C PHE A 13 -11.87 13.43 1.15
N PHE A 14 -12.91 14.23 0.84
CA PHE A 14 -13.87 13.87 -0.21
C PHE A 14 -13.22 13.79 -1.59
N ALA A 15 -12.39 14.77 -1.96
CA ALA A 15 -11.70 14.78 -3.23
C ALA A 15 -10.75 13.61 -3.39
N ARG A 16 -9.99 13.29 -2.35
CA ARG A 16 -9.11 12.11 -2.27
C ARG A 16 -9.90 10.82 -2.47
N SER A 17 -11.01 10.67 -1.78
CA SER A 17 -11.88 9.49 -1.90
C SER A 17 -12.43 9.34 -3.32
N MET A 18 -12.89 10.41 -3.95
CA MET A 18 -13.39 10.39 -5.32
C MET A 18 -12.30 9.99 -6.33
N ILE A 19 -11.09 10.53 -6.19
CA ILE A 19 -9.94 10.17 -7.06
C ILE A 19 -9.61 8.69 -6.92
N LEU A 20 -9.56 8.17 -5.68
CA LEU A 20 -9.30 6.75 -5.44
C LEU A 20 -10.33 5.84 -6.09
N HIS A 21 -11.62 6.12 -5.91
CA HIS A 21 -12.69 5.33 -6.54
C HIS A 21 -12.58 5.35 -8.05
N ALA A 22 -12.36 6.53 -8.65
CA ALA A 22 -12.18 6.66 -10.10
C ALA A 22 -10.95 5.89 -10.60
N ALA A 23 -9.82 5.99 -9.91
CA ALA A 23 -8.60 5.29 -10.26
C ALA A 23 -8.79 3.76 -10.18
N ARG A 24 -9.45 3.26 -9.13
CA ARG A 24 -9.74 1.82 -8.99
C ARG A 24 -10.71 1.32 -10.07
N ALA A 25 -11.75 2.11 -10.41
CA ALA A 25 -12.65 1.78 -11.51
C ALA A 25 -11.95 1.75 -12.88
N ALA A 26 -10.94 2.61 -13.07
CA ALA A 26 -10.14 2.67 -14.28
C ALA A 26 -8.95 1.68 -14.30
N GLY A 27 -8.67 0.97 -13.19
CA GLY A 27 -7.54 0.06 -13.07
C GLY A 27 -6.16 0.73 -13.11
N ILE A 28 -6.07 1.99 -12.64
CA ILE A 28 -4.82 2.77 -12.62
C ILE A 28 -4.36 3.12 -11.21
N ALA A 29 -3.07 3.43 -11.07
CA ALA A 29 -2.50 3.89 -9.82
C ALA A 29 -2.99 5.31 -9.46
N ALA A 30 -3.17 5.56 -8.16
CA ALA A 30 -3.51 6.85 -7.60
C ALA A 30 -2.35 7.36 -6.73
N ILE A 31 -1.77 8.50 -7.12
CA ILE A 31 -0.71 9.18 -6.37
C ILE A 31 -1.28 10.44 -5.74
N ASP A 32 -1.13 10.59 -4.43
CA ASP A 32 -1.63 11.77 -3.73
C ASP A 32 -0.78 13.02 -4.04
N THR A 33 -1.36 14.17 -3.78
CA THR A 33 -0.74 15.49 -4.00
C THR A 33 0.44 15.75 -3.05
N VAL A 34 1.20 16.79 -3.31
CA VAL A 34 2.35 17.21 -2.51
C VAL A 34 1.94 17.79 -1.14
N TYR A 35 2.84 17.67 -0.17
CA TYR A 35 2.80 18.39 1.10
C TYR A 35 3.78 19.57 1.03
N SER A 36 3.26 20.80 1.04
CA SER A 36 4.04 21.99 0.70
C SER A 36 4.90 22.53 1.85
N ASP A 37 4.53 22.24 3.10
CA ASP A 37 5.30 22.66 4.27
C ASP A 37 6.46 21.68 4.52
N VAL A 38 7.58 21.91 3.83
CA VAL A 38 8.74 21.00 3.82
C VAL A 38 9.48 20.91 5.16
N ASP A 39 9.24 21.85 6.07
CA ASP A 39 9.88 21.89 7.38
C ASP A 39 9.01 21.23 8.47
N ASN A 40 7.74 20.99 8.20
CA ASN A 40 6.82 20.27 9.08
C ASN A 40 6.86 18.76 8.81
N THR A 41 7.89 18.08 9.30
CA THR A 41 8.09 16.63 9.10
C THR A 41 6.99 15.81 9.74
N GLU A 42 6.51 16.19 10.93
CA GLU A 42 5.44 15.45 11.65
C GLU A 42 4.12 15.50 10.88
N GLY A 43 3.74 16.67 10.39
CA GLY A 43 2.54 16.84 9.57
C GLY A 43 2.63 16.08 8.25
N PHE A 44 3.80 16.07 7.62
CA PHE A 44 4.06 15.29 6.43
C PHE A 44 3.92 13.79 6.70
N GLU A 45 4.53 13.27 7.78
CA GLU A 45 4.42 11.87 8.16
C GLU A 45 2.97 11.46 8.41
N ALA A 46 2.22 12.26 9.15
CA ALA A 46 0.81 12.03 9.43
C ALA A 46 -0.02 11.95 8.14
N GLU A 47 0.21 12.87 7.20
CA GLU A 47 -0.47 12.85 5.90
C GLU A 47 -0.09 11.60 5.07
N VAL A 48 1.19 11.22 5.03
CA VAL A 48 1.62 10.01 4.29
C VAL A 48 0.96 8.75 4.85
N ARG A 49 0.86 8.61 6.18
CA ARG A 49 0.17 7.49 6.83
C ARG A 49 -1.33 7.48 6.51
N LEU A 50 -1.97 8.64 6.56
CA LEU A 50 -3.38 8.80 6.23
C LEU A 50 -3.66 8.36 4.78
N ILE A 51 -2.90 8.85 3.81
CA ILE A 51 -3.15 8.54 2.40
C ILE A 51 -2.83 7.08 2.06
N LYS A 52 -1.83 6.46 2.71
CA LYS A 52 -1.60 5.02 2.63
C LYS A 52 -2.82 4.25 3.16
N GLN A 53 -3.37 4.65 4.32
CA GLN A 53 -4.56 4.03 4.91
C GLN A 53 -5.79 4.19 4.02
N LEU A 54 -5.96 5.32 3.35
CA LEU A 54 -7.03 5.55 2.37
C LEU A 54 -6.89 4.66 1.13
N GLY A 55 -5.69 4.21 0.79
CA GLY A 55 -5.43 3.31 -0.33
C GLY A 55 -4.72 3.94 -1.52
N PHE A 56 -4.09 5.10 -1.37
CA PHE A 56 -3.21 5.65 -2.41
C PHE A 56 -1.97 4.76 -2.62
N ASP A 57 -1.50 4.70 -3.85
CA ASP A 57 -0.35 3.89 -4.24
C ASP A 57 0.99 4.60 -3.98
N GLY A 58 0.94 5.89 -3.72
CA GLY A 58 2.12 6.70 -3.42
C GLY A 58 1.78 8.16 -3.13
N LYS A 59 2.85 8.95 -2.95
CA LYS A 59 2.77 10.38 -2.64
C LYS A 59 3.74 11.16 -3.50
N SER A 60 3.24 12.23 -4.13
CA SER A 60 4.12 13.21 -4.77
C SER A 60 4.90 14.00 -3.72
N VAL A 61 6.17 14.23 -3.98
CA VAL A 61 7.06 15.00 -3.11
C VAL A 61 7.69 16.18 -3.86
N ILE A 62 7.96 17.27 -3.16
CA ILE A 62 8.60 18.48 -3.72
C ILE A 62 9.99 18.71 -3.17
N ASN A 63 10.44 17.89 -2.22
CA ASN A 63 11.77 17.98 -1.63
C ASN A 63 12.37 16.58 -1.47
N PRO A 64 13.64 16.36 -1.90
CA PRO A 64 14.30 15.05 -1.76
C PRO A 64 14.35 14.52 -0.32
N ARG A 65 14.35 15.39 0.69
CA ARG A 65 14.31 15.00 2.11
C ARG A 65 13.04 14.23 2.50
N GLN A 66 11.96 14.36 1.70
CA GLN A 66 10.69 13.68 1.93
C GLN A 66 10.70 12.22 1.43
N ILE A 67 11.60 11.88 0.50
CA ILE A 67 11.63 10.55 -0.13
C ILE A 67 11.86 9.41 0.87
N PRO A 68 12.85 9.46 1.79
CA PRO A 68 13.09 8.36 2.71
C PRO A 68 11.88 8.03 3.59
N LEU A 69 11.16 9.06 4.03
CA LEU A 69 9.97 8.88 4.87
C LEU A 69 8.84 8.19 4.11
N VAL A 70 8.57 8.62 2.89
CA VAL A 70 7.55 7.96 2.04
C VAL A 70 7.93 6.50 1.81
N ASN A 71 9.16 6.23 1.43
CA ASN A 71 9.62 4.88 1.18
C ASN A 71 9.49 3.98 2.43
N THR A 72 9.88 4.50 3.60
CA THR A 72 9.75 3.76 4.88
C THR A 72 8.30 3.45 5.21
N ILE A 73 7.38 4.41 5.04
CA ILE A 73 5.97 4.21 5.38
C ILE A 73 5.29 3.25 4.39
N TYR A 74 5.63 3.33 3.10
CA TYR A 74 5.04 2.46 2.07
C TYR A 74 5.66 1.07 2.02
N ALA A 75 6.87 0.89 2.53
CA ALA A 75 7.49 -0.42 2.63
C ALA A 75 6.62 -1.39 3.44
N PRO A 76 6.47 -2.65 3.01
CA PRO A 76 5.83 -3.68 3.80
C PRO A 76 6.64 -3.98 5.07
N THR A 77 5.96 -4.27 6.15
CA THR A 77 6.58 -4.76 7.38
C THR A 77 6.99 -6.24 7.22
N GLU A 78 7.97 -6.68 8.02
CA GLU A 78 8.39 -8.10 8.03
C GLU A 78 7.22 -9.06 8.28
N LYS A 79 6.29 -8.68 9.18
CA LYS A 79 5.07 -9.46 9.45
C LYS A 79 4.15 -9.55 8.23
N GLU A 80 3.97 -8.46 7.48
CA GLU A 80 3.17 -8.46 6.26
C GLU A 80 3.82 -9.33 5.19
N ILE A 81 5.14 -9.25 5.03
CA ILE A 81 5.91 -10.08 4.10
C ILE A 81 5.77 -11.56 4.45
N GLN A 82 5.97 -11.92 5.72
CA GLN A 82 5.85 -13.31 6.17
C GLN A 82 4.43 -13.86 5.93
N ASN A 83 3.40 -13.10 6.29
CA ASN A 83 2.02 -13.50 6.04
C ASN A 83 1.71 -13.63 4.54
N ALA A 84 2.25 -12.76 3.71
CA ALA A 84 2.10 -12.85 2.27
C ALA A 84 2.78 -14.11 1.69
N LYS A 85 3.99 -14.45 2.15
CA LYS A 85 4.68 -15.70 1.78
C LYS A 85 3.85 -16.93 2.13
N GLU A 86 3.27 -16.98 3.34
CA GLU A 86 2.42 -18.09 3.78
C GLU A 86 1.18 -18.26 2.89
N VAL A 87 0.57 -17.16 2.46
CA VAL A 87 -0.57 -17.18 1.54
C VAL A 87 -0.13 -17.74 0.18
N ILE A 88 0.98 -17.25 -0.40
CA ILE A 88 1.48 -17.69 -1.71
C ILE A 88 1.86 -19.19 -1.68
N TRP A 89 2.55 -19.63 -0.63
CA TRP A 89 2.91 -21.06 -0.50
C TRP A 89 1.68 -21.94 -0.32
N GLY A 90 0.70 -21.52 0.49
CA GLY A 90 -0.55 -22.26 0.68
C GLY A 90 -1.32 -22.45 -0.63
N ILE A 91 -1.29 -21.45 -1.53
CA ILE A 91 -1.89 -21.55 -2.87
C ILE A 91 -1.16 -22.57 -3.72
N ARG A 92 0.16 -22.45 -3.84
CA ARG A 92 0.99 -23.40 -4.62
C ARG A 92 0.79 -24.83 -4.15
N GLU A 93 0.72 -25.05 -2.84
CA GLU A 93 0.49 -26.38 -2.26
C GLU A 93 -0.92 -26.92 -2.56
N ALA A 94 -1.94 -26.07 -2.50
CA ALA A 94 -3.32 -26.48 -2.81
C ALA A 94 -3.50 -26.78 -4.29
N GLU A 95 -2.92 -26.00 -5.18
CA GLU A 95 -2.90 -26.23 -6.63
C GLU A 95 -2.20 -27.57 -6.95
N ALA A 96 -1.06 -27.84 -6.33
CA ALA A 96 -0.34 -29.11 -6.49
C ALA A 96 -1.16 -30.33 -6.03
N LYS A 97 -2.06 -30.15 -5.03
CA LYS A 97 -2.97 -31.19 -4.51
C LYS A 97 -4.31 -31.26 -5.26
N GLY A 98 -4.55 -30.40 -6.25
CA GLY A 98 -5.83 -30.30 -6.97
C GLY A 98 -7.01 -29.85 -6.09
N SER A 99 -6.74 -29.16 -4.98
CA SER A 99 -7.75 -28.65 -4.05
C SER A 99 -8.20 -27.26 -4.49
N GLY A 100 -9.51 -27.08 -4.68
CA GLY A 100 -10.10 -25.77 -5.00
C GLY A 100 -10.35 -24.87 -3.78
N VAL A 101 -10.08 -25.36 -2.56
CA VAL A 101 -10.26 -24.62 -1.32
C VAL A 101 -8.93 -24.49 -0.61
N ILE A 102 -8.51 -23.26 -0.37
CA ILE A 102 -7.26 -22.93 0.30
C ILE A 102 -7.58 -22.39 1.69
N SER A 103 -6.97 -22.97 2.71
CA SER A 103 -7.01 -22.45 4.08
C SER A 103 -5.58 -22.20 4.56
N VAL A 104 -5.28 -20.98 4.94
CA VAL A 104 -4.00 -20.59 5.55
C VAL A 104 -4.30 -20.06 6.96
N ASN A 105 -3.61 -20.62 7.95
CA ASN A 105 -3.84 -20.28 9.38
C ASN A 105 -5.31 -20.38 9.83
N GLY A 106 -6.05 -21.36 9.30
CA GLY A 106 -7.46 -21.58 9.64
C GLY A 106 -8.45 -20.60 9.01
N LYS A 107 -7.97 -19.73 8.10
CA LYS A 107 -8.81 -18.79 7.35
C LYS A 107 -8.89 -19.21 5.89
N MET A 108 -10.10 -19.18 5.34
CA MET A 108 -10.28 -19.37 3.90
C MET A 108 -9.58 -18.24 3.14
N VAL A 109 -8.80 -18.61 2.12
CA VAL A 109 -8.11 -17.68 1.24
C VAL A 109 -8.92 -17.56 -0.05
N ASP A 110 -9.41 -16.37 -0.33
CA ASP A 110 -10.09 -16.01 -1.56
C ASP A 110 -9.18 -15.18 -2.49
N LYS A 111 -9.62 -14.97 -3.71
CA LYS A 111 -8.87 -14.22 -4.72
C LYS A 111 -8.39 -12.84 -4.25
N PRO A 112 -9.20 -12.01 -3.56
CA PRO A 112 -8.74 -10.73 -3.01
C PRO A 112 -7.61 -10.84 -1.99
N ILE A 113 -7.54 -11.93 -1.22
CA ILE A 113 -6.45 -12.18 -0.26
C ILE A 113 -5.17 -12.50 -1.01
N VAL A 114 -5.28 -13.30 -2.08
CA VAL A 114 -4.15 -13.63 -2.97
C VAL A 114 -3.57 -12.38 -3.61
N GLU A 115 -4.40 -11.58 -4.26
CA GLU A 115 -3.98 -10.35 -4.94
C GLU A 115 -3.28 -9.37 -3.97
N ARG A 116 -3.75 -9.30 -2.72
CA ARG A 116 -3.07 -8.51 -1.68
C ARG A 116 -1.71 -9.08 -1.29
N ALA A 117 -1.60 -10.40 -1.16
CA ALA A 117 -0.33 -11.05 -0.84
C ALA A 117 0.70 -10.85 -1.97
N GLU A 118 0.30 -11.04 -3.23
CA GLU A 118 1.13 -10.78 -4.40
C GLU A 118 1.62 -9.33 -4.44
N ARG A 119 0.73 -8.36 -4.12
CA ARG A 119 1.12 -6.95 -4.05
C ARG A 119 2.15 -6.68 -2.95
N VAL A 120 2.00 -7.29 -1.76
CA VAL A 120 2.98 -7.15 -0.66
C VAL A 120 4.34 -7.69 -1.10
N ILE A 121 4.38 -8.85 -1.73
CA ILE A 121 5.62 -9.44 -2.25
C ILE A 121 6.26 -8.54 -3.32
N ALA A 122 5.48 -8.04 -4.28
CA ALA A 122 5.98 -7.12 -5.30
C ALA A 122 6.60 -5.84 -4.71
N LEU A 123 5.95 -5.26 -3.68
CA LEU A 123 6.48 -4.09 -2.97
C LEU A 123 7.75 -4.41 -2.18
N ALA A 124 7.82 -5.60 -1.55
CA ALA A 124 8.99 -6.04 -0.79
C ALA A 124 10.20 -6.26 -1.72
N LEU A 125 10.00 -6.85 -2.89
CA LEU A 125 11.02 -7.01 -3.93
C LEU A 125 11.51 -5.64 -4.45
N ALA A 126 10.58 -4.75 -4.79
CA ALA A 126 10.91 -3.40 -5.26
C ALA A 126 11.69 -2.58 -4.22
N ALA A 127 11.36 -2.76 -2.93
CA ALA A 127 12.07 -2.15 -1.80
C ALA A 127 13.37 -2.88 -1.42
N LYS A 128 13.72 -4.01 -2.10
CA LYS A 128 14.88 -4.86 -1.82
C LYS A 128 14.91 -5.41 -0.39
N LEU A 129 13.75 -5.67 0.19
CA LEU A 129 13.58 -6.27 1.51
C LEU A 129 13.66 -7.80 1.47
N ILE A 130 13.40 -8.38 0.31
CA ILE A 130 13.51 -9.81 0.02
C ILE A 130 14.07 -10.01 -1.39
N THR A 131 14.50 -11.24 -1.69
CA THR A 131 14.92 -11.69 -3.02
C THR A 131 13.90 -12.66 -3.62
N GLU A 132 13.97 -12.89 -4.93
CA GLU A 132 13.10 -13.87 -5.62
C GLU A 132 13.31 -15.30 -5.09
N GLU A 133 14.51 -15.63 -4.60
CA GLU A 133 14.85 -16.95 -4.05
C GLU A 133 14.15 -17.23 -2.71
N GLU A 134 13.62 -16.19 -2.05
CA GLU A 134 12.95 -16.30 -0.74
C GLU A 134 11.42 -16.47 -0.86
N ILE A 135 10.88 -16.57 -2.08
CA ILE A 135 9.45 -16.71 -2.39
C ILE A 135 9.16 -18.17 -2.86
#